data_cf7880e573dd0be9109560d4664bbb10
#
_entry.id   cf7880e573dd0be9109560d4664bbb10
#
_cell.length_a   1.000
_cell.length_b   1.000
_cell.length_c   1.000
_cell.angle_alpha   90.00
_cell.angle_beta   90.00
_cell.angle_gamma   90.00
#
_symmetry.space_group_name_H-M   'P 1'
#
loop_
_entity.id
_entity.type
_entity.pdbx_description
1 polymer ?
#
loop_
_entity_poly.entity_id
_entity_poly.type
_entity_poly.pdbx_seq_one_letter_code
_entity_poly.pdbx_strand_id
1 'polypeptide(L)'
;MDMTRRIAGSELLVLILALVVAGLPVSAETLAGRVVGVHDGDTLTLLVEGNRQVKVRLAGIDAPELSQPYGQKAKQALSALAFGQEARIDSAGPDKYGRTLGTVYIGSINVNAALVSQGVAWVYRQYPHNAALDGLESGARNSGAGLWALPANQRVPPWEWRHGKELIEW
;
A
#
# COMPACT_ATOMS: atom_id res chain seq x y z
N MET A 1 -65.05 -55.07 23.29
CA MET A 1 -63.99 -55.71 22.51
C MET A 1 -63.19 -54.63 21.86
N ASP A 2 -62.09 -54.43 22.40
CA ASP A 2 -61.30 -53.25 22.33
C ASP A 2 -60.15 -53.47 21.35
N MET A 3 -59.89 -52.55 20.45
CA MET A 3 -58.71 -52.58 19.59
C MET A 3 -58.16 -51.18 19.43
N THR A 4 -57.36 -50.81 20.39
CA THR A 4 -56.51 -49.65 20.39
C THR A 4 -55.41 -49.76 19.31
N ARG A 5 -55.44 -48.92 18.28
CA ARG A 5 -54.30 -48.73 17.35
C ARG A 5 -53.37 -47.63 17.86
N ARG A 6 -52.17 -48.05 18.21
CA ARG A 6 -51.05 -47.14 18.50
C ARG A 6 -50.53 -46.57 17.18
N ILE A 7 -50.54 -45.26 17.07
CA ILE A 7 -49.88 -44.53 16.02
C ILE A 7 -48.45 -44.23 16.51
N ALA A 8 -47.48 -44.85 15.89
CA ALA A 8 -46.09 -44.55 16.14
C ALA A 8 -45.71 -43.21 15.44
N GLY A 9 -45.42 -42.21 16.24
CA GLY A 9 -44.85 -40.95 15.71
C GLY A 9 -43.39 -41.14 15.32
N SER A 10 -43.07 -40.97 14.04
CA SER A 10 -41.70 -40.87 13.57
C SER A 10 -41.19 -39.44 13.79
N GLU A 11 -40.35 -39.30 14.78
CA GLU A 11 -39.60 -38.06 15.02
C GLU A 11 -38.56 -37.89 13.89
N LEU A 12 -38.83 -36.96 13.00
CA LEU A 12 -37.89 -36.54 11.95
C LEU A 12 -36.84 -35.63 12.57
N LEU A 13 -35.69 -36.21 12.93
CA LEU A 13 -34.53 -35.48 13.44
C LEU A 13 -33.88 -34.73 12.27
N VAL A 14 -34.19 -33.45 12.12
CA VAL A 14 -33.53 -32.55 11.14
C VAL A 14 -32.18 -32.16 11.72
N LEU A 15 -31.11 -32.80 11.22
CA LEU A 15 -29.73 -32.46 11.54
C LEU A 15 -29.35 -31.23 10.74
N ILE A 16 -29.39 -30.03 11.34
CA ILE A 16 -28.89 -28.81 10.74
C ILE A 16 -27.36 -28.83 10.85
N LEU A 17 -26.70 -29.21 9.76
CA LEU A 17 -25.26 -29.10 9.63
C LEU A 17 -24.90 -27.63 9.44
N ALA A 18 -24.56 -26.92 10.51
CA ALA A 18 -24.04 -25.58 10.48
C ALA A 18 -22.62 -25.60 9.84
N LEU A 19 -22.53 -25.26 8.56
CA LEU A 19 -21.27 -25.08 7.86
C LEU A 19 -20.61 -23.82 8.41
N VAL A 20 -19.73 -23.97 9.40
CA VAL A 20 -18.84 -22.90 9.86
C VAL A 20 -17.80 -22.69 8.77
N VAL A 21 -18.05 -21.73 7.90
CA VAL A 21 -17.03 -21.21 7.00
C VAL A 21 -16.04 -20.42 7.87
N ALA A 22 -15.03 -21.12 8.39
CA ALA A 22 -13.88 -20.49 8.99
C ALA A 22 -13.20 -19.69 7.88
N GLY A 23 -13.37 -18.35 7.91
CA GLY A 23 -12.63 -17.44 7.05
C GLY A 23 -11.14 -17.67 7.29
N LEU A 24 -10.45 -18.26 6.31
CA LEU A 24 -9.00 -18.38 6.34
C LEU A 24 -8.44 -16.95 6.49
N PRO A 25 -7.51 -16.70 7.41
CA PRO A 25 -6.87 -15.42 7.48
C PRO A 25 -6.24 -15.14 6.12
N VAL A 26 -6.59 -14.00 5.49
CA VAL A 26 -5.89 -13.50 4.32
C VAL A 26 -4.47 -13.21 4.80
N SER A 27 -3.58 -14.16 4.58
CA SER A 27 -2.15 -13.98 4.84
C SER A 27 -1.67 -12.89 3.91
N ALA A 28 -1.18 -11.79 4.46
CA ALA A 28 -0.50 -10.78 3.65
C ALA A 28 0.63 -11.49 2.90
N GLU A 29 0.58 -11.45 1.57
CA GLU A 29 1.61 -12.07 0.74
C GLU A 29 2.91 -11.28 0.92
N THR A 30 3.98 -11.96 1.32
CA THR A 30 5.30 -11.36 1.41
C THR A 30 6.10 -11.70 0.16
N LEU A 31 6.58 -10.67 -0.55
CA LEU A 31 7.51 -10.83 -1.67
C LEU A 31 8.91 -10.44 -1.22
N ALA A 32 9.92 -11.15 -1.72
CA ALA A 32 11.32 -10.82 -1.53
C ALA A 32 12.06 -10.80 -2.86
N GLY A 33 13.05 -9.91 -3.00
CA GLY A 33 13.86 -9.79 -4.19
C GLY A 33 14.70 -8.54 -4.22
N ARG A 34 15.43 -8.35 -5.32
CA ARG A 34 16.29 -7.18 -5.52
C ARG A 34 15.53 -6.06 -6.21
N VAL A 35 15.70 -4.82 -5.75
CA VAL A 35 15.19 -3.63 -6.44
C VAL A 35 16.06 -3.33 -7.66
N VAL A 36 15.48 -3.48 -8.86
CA VAL A 36 16.18 -3.31 -10.14
C VAL A 36 15.75 -2.06 -10.92
N GLY A 37 14.74 -1.35 -10.43
CA GLY A 37 14.28 -0.10 -11.05
C GLY A 37 13.54 0.79 -10.07
N VAL A 38 13.66 2.11 -10.25
CA VAL A 38 12.89 3.14 -9.55
C VAL A 38 12.29 4.06 -10.60
N HIS A 39 10.95 4.17 -10.61
CA HIS A 39 10.21 4.89 -11.65
C HIS A 39 9.99 6.37 -11.27
N ASP A 40 9.56 6.58 -10.03
CA ASP A 40 9.25 7.87 -9.42
C ASP A 40 9.53 7.81 -7.90
N GLY A 41 8.94 8.70 -7.11
CA GLY A 41 9.19 8.78 -5.66
C GLY A 41 8.49 7.71 -4.82
N ASP A 42 7.62 6.86 -5.41
CA ASP A 42 6.85 5.87 -4.68
C ASP A 42 6.56 4.57 -5.47
N THR A 43 7.22 4.41 -6.62
CA THR A 43 7.06 3.22 -7.47
C THR A 43 8.42 2.65 -7.86
N LEU A 44 8.60 1.35 -7.61
CA LEU A 44 9.83 0.63 -7.93
C LEU A 44 9.53 -0.70 -8.64
N THR A 45 10.57 -1.34 -9.18
CA THR A 45 10.53 -2.70 -9.73
C THR A 45 11.39 -3.62 -8.90
N LEU A 46 10.78 -4.70 -8.44
CA LEU A 46 11.42 -5.79 -7.71
C LEU A 46 11.67 -6.96 -8.66
N LEU A 47 12.88 -7.49 -8.69
CA LEU A 47 13.24 -8.74 -9.35
C LEU A 47 13.13 -9.86 -8.32
N VAL A 48 12.11 -10.69 -8.47
CA VAL A 48 11.85 -11.83 -7.60
C VAL A 48 12.40 -13.12 -8.20
N GLU A 49 12.29 -14.24 -7.47
CA GLU A 49 12.70 -15.55 -7.93
C GLU A 49 12.14 -15.86 -9.33
N GLY A 50 12.90 -16.62 -10.14
CA GLY A 50 12.56 -16.96 -11.53
C GLY A 50 12.71 -15.79 -12.51
N ASN A 51 13.51 -14.77 -12.18
CA ASN A 51 13.73 -13.57 -13.01
C ASN A 51 12.45 -12.78 -13.35
N ARG A 52 11.40 -12.95 -12.55
CA ARG A 52 10.14 -12.22 -12.72
C ARG A 52 10.24 -10.81 -12.12
N GLN A 53 9.88 -9.81 -12.91
CA GLN A 53 9.80 -8.43 -12.45
C GLN A 53 8.41 -8.11 -11.94
N VAL A 54 8.34 -7.49 -10.75
CA VAL A 54 7.11 -7.06 -10.10
C VAL A 54 7.17 -5.55 -9.88
N LYS A 55 6.21 -4.81 -10.44
CA LYS A 55 6.07 -3.39 -10.17
C LYS A 55 5.37 -3.19 -8.83
N VAL A 56 6.01 -2.47 -7.93
CA VAL A 56 5.55 -2.21 -6.56
C VAL A 56 5.23 -0.73 -6.40
N ARG A 57 4.02 -0.43 -5.91
CA ARG A 57 3.58 0.90 -5.48
C ARG A 57 3.62 0.93 -3.95
N LEU A 58 4.36 1.85 -3.38
CA LEU A 58 4.47 2.02 -1.94
C LEU A 58 3.12 2.41 -1.33
N ALA A 59 2.62 1.60 -0.41
CA ALA A 59 1.31 1.79 0.19
C ALA A 59 1.27 2.97 1.19
N GLY A 60 0.12 3.65 1.27
CA GLY A 60 -0.14 4.68 2.28
C GLY A 60 0.55 6.02 2.03
N ILE A 61 1.36 6.14 0.99
CA ILE A 61 2.06 7.38 0.63
C ILE A 61 1.80 7.78 -0.81
N ASP A 62 2.05 9.05 -1.14
CA ASP A 62 1.97 9.59 -2.50
C ASP A 62 3.10 10.62 -2.68
N ALA A 63 4.02 10.33 -3.58
CA ALA A 63 5.16 11.19 -3.86
C ALA A 63 4.87 12.19 -4.99
N PRO A 64 5.52 13.35 -5.01
CA PRO A 64 5.41 14.27 -6.12
C PRO A 64 5.73 13.60 -7.45
N GLU A 65 4.89 13.86 -8.46
CA GLU A 65 5.08 13.39 -9.83
C GLU A 65 6.41 13.89 -10.41
N LEU A 66 7.02 13.18 -11.36
CA LEU A 66 8.34 13.55 -11.93
C LEU A 66 8.38 14.98 -12.47
N SER A 67 7.26 15.47 -13.00
CA SER A 67 7.13 16.84 -13.54
C SER A 67 6.68 17.87 -12.49
N GLN A 68 6.42 17.44 -11.28
CA GLN A 68 6.02 18.29 -10.16
C GLN A 68 7.23 18.84 -9.44
N PRO A 69 7.15 20.03 -8.81
CA PRO A 69 8.18 20.48 -7.88
C PRO A 69 8.52 19.37 -6.86
N TYR A 70 9.80 19.12 -6.64
CA TYR A 70 10.33 18.05 -5.82
C TYR A 70 10.25 16.62 -6.40
N GLY A 71 9.59 16.35 -7.52
CA GLY A 71 9.40 15.00 -8.06
C GLY A 71 10.71 14.26 -8.37
N GLN A 72 11.67 14.94 -9.00
CA GLN A 72 12.98 14.34 -9.27
C GLN A 72 13.76 14.03 -7.98
N LYS A 73 13.66 14.90 -6.97
CA LYS A 73 14.29 14.66 -5.65
C LYS A 73 13.61 13.48 -4.93
N ALA A 74 12.29 13.34 -5.06
CA ALA A 74 11.56 12.21 -4.51
C ALA A 74 12.04 10.88 -5.13
N LYS A 75 12.17 10.82 -6.46
CA LYS A 75 12.76 9.67 -7.15
C LYS A 75 14.18 9.36 -6.68
N GLN A 76 15.03 10.37 -6.56
CA GLN A 76 16.40 10.22 -6.09
C GLN A 76 16.45 9.67 -4.65
N ALA A 77 15.58 10.16 -3.77
CA ALA A 77 15.50 9.69 -2.38
C ALA A 77 15.10 8.20 -2.30
N LEU A 78 14.05 7.78 -3.03
CA LEU A 78 13.68 6.36 -3.10
C LEU A 78 14.81 5.52 -3.71
N SER A 79 15.48 6.03 -4.75
CA SER A 79 16.60 5.33 -5.38
C SER A 79 17.78 5.16 -4.41
N ALA A 80 18.11 6.18 -3.64
CA ALA A 80 19.18 6.12 -2.66
C ALA A 80 18.90 5.11 -1.52
N LEU A 81 17.63 4.95 -1.14
CA LEU A 81 17.23 4.00 -0.10
C LEU A 81 17.16 2.57 -0.60
N ALA A 82 16.71 2.35 -1.84
CA ALA A 82 16.25 1.03 -2.26
C ALA A 82 16.94 0.45 -3.51
N PHE A 83 17.45 1.26 -4.44
CA PHE A 83 17.98 0.72 -5.69
C PHE A 83 19.18 -0.20 -5.48
N GLY A 84 19.13 -1.38 -6.10
CA GLY A 84 20.16 -2.43 -6.00
C GLY A 84 20.14 -3.22 -4.69
N GLN A 85 19.26 -2.87 -3.74
CA GLN A 85 19.15 -3.54 -2.44
C GLN A 85 18.20 -4.74 -2.50
N GLU A 86 18.41 -5.72 -1.60
CA GLU A 86 17.43 -6.76 -1.32
C GLU A 86 16.28 -6.17 -0.49
N ALA A 87 15.07 -6.34 -0.98
CA ALA A 87 13.86 -5.82 -0.37
C ALA A 87 12.88 -6.92 0.02
N ARG A 88 12.17 -6.70 1.12
CA ARG A 88 10.97 -7.44 1.52
C ARG A 88 9.77 -6.53 1.36
N ILE A 89 8.71 -7.04 0.74
CA ILE A 89 7.46 -6.31 0.51
C ILE A 89 6.34 -7.02 1.28
N ASP A 90 5.72 -6.33 2.22
CA ASP A 90 4.48 -6.77 2.83
C ASP A 90 3.33 -6.28 1.94
N SER A 91 2.79 -7.20 1.12
CA SER A 91 1.82 -6.90 0.07
C SER A 91 0.41 -6.74 0.66
N ALA A 92 -0.28 -5.69 0.23
CA ALA A 92 -1.71 -5.47 0.47
C ALA A 92 -2.58 -5.90 -0.73
N GLY A 93 -1.99 -6.61 -1.70
CA GLY A 93 -2.66 -7.02 -2.93
C GLY A 93 -2.36 -6.10 -4.11
N PRO A 94 -2.96 -6.36 -5.28
CA PRO A 94 -2.80 -5.52 -6.47
C PRO A 94 -3.65 -4.25 -6.38
N ASP A 95 -3.12 -3.15 -6.92
CA ASP A 95 -3.93 -1.96 -7.17
C ASP A 95 -4.73 -2.08 -8.48
N LYS A 96 -5.55 -1.08 -8.79
CA LYS A 96 -6.38 -1.04 -10.01
C LYS A 96 -5.58 -1.06 -11.32
N TYR A 97 -4.28 -0.85 -11.27
CA TYR A 97 -3.37 -0.88 -12.43
C TYR A 97 -2.52 -2.16 -12.47
N GLY A 98 -2.79 -3.13 -11.60
CA GLY A 98 -2.07 -4.40 -11.53
C GLY A 98 -0.68 -4.31 -10.87
N ARG A 99 -0.33 -3.19 -10.20
CA ARG A 99 0.90 -3.08 -9.42
C ARG A 99 0.68 -3.70 -8.05
N THR A 100 1.68 -4.36 -7.50
CA THR A 100 1.65 -4.80 -6.09
C THR A 100 1.67 -3.57 -5.18
N LEU A 101 0.62 -3.37 -4.39
CA LEU A 101 0.59 -2.35 -3.35
C LEU A 101 1.21 -2.93 -2.08
N GLY A 102 2.19 -2.24 -1.47
CA GLY A 102 2.82 -2.80 -0.28
C GLY A 102 3.71 -1.85 0.50
N THR A 103 4.09 -2.33 1.70
CA THR A 103 5.12 -1.69 2.51
C THR A 103 6.47 -2.32 2.17
N VAL A 104 7.43 -1.49 1.82
CA VAL A 104 8.77 -1.88 1.39
C VAL A 104 9.73 -1.80 2.57
N TYR A 105 10.51 -2.87 2.76
CA TYR A 105 11.56 -2.92 3.78
C TYR A 105 12.92 -3.23 3.14
N ILE A 106 13.92 -2.45 3.52
CA ILE A 106 15.34 -2.71 3.24
C ILE A 106 16.01 -3.01 4.59
N GLY A 107 16.33 -4.28 4.83
CA GLY A 107 16.70 -4.72 6.18
C GLY A 107 15.59 -4.40 7.18
N SER A 108 15.88 -3.61 8.22
CA SER A 108 14.90 -3.16 9.22
C SER A 108 14.21 -1.84 8.86
N ILE A 109 14.61 -1.17 7.79
CA ILE A 109 14.11 0.15 7.42
C ILE A 109 12.77 0.01 6.69
N ASN A 110 11.70 0.59 7.23
CA ASN A 110 10.45 0.82 6.52
C ASN A 110 10.64 2.02 5.57
N VAL A 111 10.78 1.75 4.27
CA VAL A 111 11.06 2.75 3.24
C VAL A 111 9.90 3.75 3.10
N ASN A 112 8.65 3.28 3.19
CA ASN A 112 7.48 4.16 3.12
C ASN A 112 7.52 5.21 4.24
N ALA A 113 7.76 4.77 5.48
CA ALA A 113 7.88 5.65 6.64
C ALA A 113 9.09 6.59 6.56
N ALA A 114 10.23 6.09 6.06
CA ALA A 114 11.44 6.89 5.86
C ALA A 114 11.22 8.05 4.88
N LEU A 115 10.54 7.80 3.76
CA LEU A 115 10.21 8.83 2.77
C LEU A 115 9.28 9.91 3.34
N VAL A 116 8.28 9.53 4.14
CA VAL A 116 7.40 10.49 4.82
C VAL A 116 8.17 11.32 5.83
N SER A 117 8.98 10.69 6.69
CA SER A 117 9.75 11.39 7.73
C SER A 117 10.78 12.36 7.17
N GLN A 118 11.34 12.07 5.99
CA GLN A 118 12.25 12.94 5.25
C GLN A 118 11.53 14.06 4.47
N GLY A 119 10.20 14.10 4.49
CA GLY A 119 9.42 15.05 3.71
C GLY A 119 9.54 14.81 2.20
N VAL A 120 9.69 13.56 1.78
CA VAL A 120 9.81 13.18 0.36
C VAL A 120 8.45 12.85 -0.25
N ALA A 121 7.54 12.32 0.57
CA ALA A 121 6.20 11.93 0.15
C ALA A 121 5.15 12.44 1.14
N TRP A 122 3.94 12.61 0.64
CA TRP A 122 2.73 12.88 1.42
C TRP A 122 2.14 11.58 1.94
N VAL A 123 1.43 11.62 3.09
CA VAL A 123 0.53 10.54 3.49
C VAL A 123 -0.71 10.59 2.61
N TYR A 124 -1.01 9.47 1.92
CA TYR A 124 -2.13 9.40 0.98
C TYR A 124 -3.45 9.14 1.69
N ARG A 125 -4.33 10.15 1.73
CA ARG A 125 -5.55 10.18 2.54
C ARG A 125 -6.69 9.27 2.05
N GLN A 126 -6.56 8.68 0.86
CA GLN A 126 -7.55 7.73 0.33
C GLN A 126 -7.37 6.30 0.85
N TYR A 127 -6.26 6.02 1.57
CA TYR A 127 -6.06 4.77 2.27
C TYR A 127 -6.56 4.85 3.72
N PRO A 128 -6.79 3.70 4.38
CA PRO A 128 -7.11 3.67 5.80
C PRO A 128 -6.11 4.48 6.61
N HIS A 129 -6.61 5.17 7.63
CA HIS A 129 -5.80 6.02 8.50
C HIS A 129 -4.64 5.24 9.13
N ASN A 130 -3.44 5.84 9.07
CA ASN A 130 -2.22 5.32 9.68
C ASN A 130 -1.59 6.39 10.57
N ALA A 131 -1.89 6.34 11.87
CA ALA A 131 -1.42 7.32 12.85
C ALA A 131 0.12 7.45 12.89
N ALA A 132 0.85 6.37 12.61
CA ALA A 132 2.31 6.42 12.57
C ALA A 132 2.82 7.27 11.40
N LEU A 133 2.28 7.09 10.20
CA LEU A 133 2.63 7.91 9.04
C LEU A 133 2.20 9.37 9.22
N ASP A 134 1.02 9.63 9.81
CA ASP A 134 0.54 10.98 10.09
C ASP A 134 1.45 11.72 11.08
N GLY A 135 1.95 11.04 12.10
CA GLY A 135 2.92 11.60 13.03
C GLY A 135 4.25 11.95 12.35
N LEU A 136 4.74 11.10 11.46
CA LEU A 136 5.96 11.34 10.68
C LEU A 136 5.79 12.52 9.72
N GLU A 137 4.66 12.60 9.00
CA GLU A 137 4.37 13.73 8.12
C GLU A 137 4.30 15.05 8.91
N SER A 138 3.62 15.05 10.07
CA SER A 138 3.54 16.22 10.94
C SER A 138 4.92 16.67 11.42
N GLY A 139 5.78 15.74 11.81
CA GLY A 139 7.16 16.02 12.16
C GLY A 139 7.96 16.63 11.02
N ALA A 140 7.86 16.06 9.81
CA ALA A 140 8.52 16.57 8.62
C ALA A 140 8.04 17.98 8.24
N ARG A 141 6.74 18.25 8.34
CA ARG A 141 6.15 19.58 8.11
C ARG A 141 6.69 20.61 9.11
N ASN A 142 6.70 20.29 10.38
CA ASN A 142 7.14 21.18 11.46
C ASN A 142 8.63 21.54 11.36
N SER A 143 9.45 20.59 10.90
CA SER A 143 10.89 20.80 10.69
C SER A 143 11.23 21.43 9.34
N GLY A 144 10.27 21.58 8.42
CA GLY A 144 10.52 22.04 7.06
C GLY A 144 11.36 21.05 6.26
N ALA A 145 11.26 19.74 6.52
CA ALA A 145 12.04 18.73 5.83
C ALA A 145 11.58 18.54 4.38
N GLY A 146 12.52 18.31 3.48
CA GLY A 146 12.24 17.92 2.11
C GLY A 146 11.35 18.90 1.33
N LEU A 147 10.22 18.41 0.82
CA LEU A 147 9.23 19.21 0.09
C LEU A 147 8.58 20.29 0.96
N TRP A 148 8.60 20.12 2.29
CA TRP A 148 8.02 21.09 3.23
C TRP A 148 8.84 22.39 3.33
N ALA A 149 10.10 22.38 2.85
CA ALA A 149 10.92 23.59 2.70
C ALA A 149 10.54 24.44 1.48
N LEU A 150 9.75 23.90 0.54
CA LEU A 150 9.31 24.64 -0.65
C LEU A 150 8.35 25.79 -0.26
N PRO A 151 8.23 26.85 -1.09
CA PRO A 151 7.16 27.84 -0.98
C PRO A 151 5.77 27.18 -1.00
N ALA A 152 4.79 27.76 -0.30
CA ALA A 152 3.46 27.18 -0.14
C ALA A 152 2.76 26.86 -1.48
N ASN A 153 2.93 27.71 -2.48
CA ASN A 153 2.37 27.54 -3.83
C ASN A 153 3.03 26.40 -4.64
N GLN A 154 4.14 25.85 -4.17
CA GLN A 154 4.82 24.69 -4.77
C GLN A 154 4.57 23.38 -4.00
N ARG A 155 3.90 23.47 -2.83
CA ARG A 155 3.54 22.31 -2.00
C ARG A 155 2.15 21.78 -2.36
N VAL A 156 1.96 21.42 -3.63
CA VAL A 156 0.70 20.87 -4.14
C VAL A 156 0.72 19.34 -3.90
N PRO A 157 -0.31 18.77 -3.28
CA PRO A 157 -0.40 17.30 -3.16
C PRO A 157 -0.43 16.62 -4.53
N PRO A 158 0.19 15.43 -4.69
CA PRO A 158 0.24 14.76 -6.00
C PRO A 158 -1.14 14.45 -6.61
N TRP A 159 -2.12 14.10 -5.79
CA TRP A 159 -3.49 13.87 -6.26
C TRP A 159 -4.18 15.14 -6.80
N GLU A 160 -3.90 16.32 -6.24
CA GLU A 160 -4.40 17.60 -6.78
C GLU A 160 -3.65 17.98 -8.06
N TRP A 161 -2.35 17.74 -8.12
CA TRP A 161 -1.53 17.96 -9.31
C TRP A 161 -2.04 17.16 -10.51
N ARG A 162 -2.40 15.88 -10.31
CA ARG A 162 -2.98 15.03 -11.36
C ARG A 162 -4.32 15.58 -11.85
N HIS A 163 -5.23 15.97 -10.95
CA HIS A 163 -6.51 16.57 -11.31
C HIS A 163 -6.36 17.89 -12.07
N GLY A 164 -5.40 18.73 -11.69
CA GLY A 164 -5.12 19.99 -12.38
C GLY A 164 -4.65 19.78 -13.82
N LYS A 165 -3.93 18.70 -14.12
CA LYS A 165 -3.54 18.33 -15.49
C LYS A 165 -4.72 17.83 -16.33
N GLU A 166 -5.59 17.02 -15.76
CA GLU A 166 -6.80 16.54 -16.44
C GLU A 166 -7.71 17.68 -16.93
N LEU A 167 -7.71 18.82 -16.23
CA LEU A 167 -8.51 20.01 -16.62
C LEU A 167 -7.89 20.85 -17.74
N ILE A 168 -6.61 20.61 -18.09
CA ILE A 168 -5.88 21.39 -19.10
C ILE A 168 -5.80 20.64 -20.46
N GLU A 169 -6.09 19.35 -20.48
CA GLU A 169 -6.00 18.50 -21.67
C GLU A 169 -7.32 18.46 -22.50
N TRP A 170 -8.26 19.43 -22.32
CA TRP A 170 -9.52 19.57 -23.08
C TRP A 170 -9.51 20.80 -23.98
#